data_d50d0ecb2c20ecbb61785b67c9e01fff
#
_entry.id   d50d0ecb2c20ecbb61785b67c9e01fff
#
_cell.length_a   1.000
_cell.length_b   1.000
_cell.length_c   1.000
_cell.angle_alpha   90.00
_cell.angle_beta   90.00
_cell.angle_gamma   90.00
#
_symmetry.space_group_name_H-M   'P 1'
#
loop_
_entity.id
_entity.type
_entity.pdbx_description
1 polymer ?
#
loop_
_entity_poly.entity_id
_entity_poly.type
_entity_poly.pdbx_seq_one_letter_code
_entity_poly.pdbx_strand_id
1 'polypeptide(L)'
;MADNELPATGRDDRGAGPATKSEPVIPGSTGTPISKGQDPATQGTPVAGEASSGAGVIRPGDRVFQLLSTASAALITLIIAAIGIFLLLQAIPPLARNDGGLPGFFTYSGPWQTANLDAMKFGIPNLFFATVTISLIALIIAMPIALGIALFLSNYAPKKLVRPLGTLVDMLAAIPSIVYGLWGAQVLGPFLGKFYNWLHSWAGDFFLFAVYPNTPSYYTGRNMLTGGIVLAIMILPVIAATAREVFVQTPPGQIESALALGATRWEVIRMTVIPFGMSGYIAGSMLGLGRALGETMALYMVVSPSPLFRASLFDGGSTFATHIANASAEFNNPTSAGAYIAAGLVLFILTFVVNSIARAIVNKK
;
A
#
# COMPACT_ATOMS: atom_id res chain seq x y z
N MET A 1 -31.62 -0.93 -64.40
CA MET A 1 -30.84 0.11 -65.09
C MET A 1 -29.44 -0.04 -64.57
N ALA A 2 -28.77 -0.80 -65.31
CA ALA A 2 -27.67 -0.59 -66.30
C ALA A 2 -26.34 -0.57 -65.49
N ASP A 3 -25.59 -1.71 -65.41
CA ASP A 3 -24.67 -2.22 -66.46
C ASP A 3 -23.44 -1.30 -66.66
N ASN A 4 -22.29 -1.85 -66.39
CA ASN A 4 -21.18 -2.06 -67.34
C ASN A 4 -19.87 -2.26 -66.51
N GLU A 5 -19.34 -3.46 -66.47
CA GLU A 5 -18.42 -4.12 -67.43
C GLU A 5 -16.94 -3.74 -67.28
N LEU A 6 -16.20 -4.81 -66.92
CA LEU A 6 -14.76 -5.00 -67.14
C LEU A 6 -14.34 -4.86 -68.61
N PRO A 7 -13.06 -4.65 -68.91
CA PRO A 7 -12.38 -5.82 -69.48
C PRO A 7 -10.95 -6.11 -69.01
N ALA A 8 -10.63 -7.39 -69.16
CA ALA A 8 -9.34 -8.06 -69.01
C ALA A 8 -8.43 -7.79 -70.27
N THR A 9 -7.20 -8.16 -70.10
CA THR A 9 -6.14 -8.73 -70.99
C THR A 9 -4.80 -8.08 -70.63
N GLY A 10 -3.67 -8.75 -70.58
CA GLY A 10 -3.21 -9.88 -71.30
C GLY A 10 -1.89 -10.43 -70.67
N ARG A 11 -1.67 -11.64 -70.97
CA ARG A 11 -0.46 -12.45 -70.84
C ARG A 11 0.79 -11.81 -71.43
N ASP A 12 1.98 -12.10 -70.86
CA ASP A 12 2.96 -12.89 -71.59
C ASP A 12 4.03 -13.53 -70.67
N ASP A 13 4.31 -14.74 -71.12
CA ASP A 13 5.27 -15.74 -70.67
C ASP A 13 6.73 -15.39 -70.97
N ARG A 14 7.57 -16.17 -70.27
CA ARG A 14 8.95 -16.64 -70.55
C ARG A 14 9.98 -16.23 -69.50
N GLY A 15 10.72 -17.08 -68.91
CA GLY A 15 11.25 -18.35 -69.21
C GLY A 15 12.08 -18.89 -68.08
N ALA A 16 12.17 -20.18 -68.02
CA ALA A 16 12.80 -21.03 -67.05
C ALA A 16 14.33 -21.01 -67.05
N GLY A 17 14.91 -21.39 -65.90
CA GLY A 17 16.29 -21.85 -65.78
C GLY A 17 16.65 -22.24 -64.34
N PRO A 18 17.24 -23.40 -64.11
CA PRO A 18 17.17 -24.12 -62.84
C PRO A 18 18.30 -23.84 -61.86
N ALA A 19 17.98 -24.22 -60.59
CA ALA A 19 18.77 -24.24 -59.43
C ALA A 19 20.15 -24.92 -59.56
N THR A 20 21.15 -24.38 -58.90
CA THR A 20 22.30 -25.14 -58.42
C THR A 20 22.48 -24.92 -56.92
N LYS A 21 22.32 -26.04 -56.19
CA LYS A 21 22.75 -26.24 -54.81
C LYS A 21 24.27 -26.10 -54.75
N SER A 22 24.80 -25.38 -53.78
CA SER A 22 26.19 -25.53 -53.37
C SER A 22 26.21 -25.74 -51.83
N GLU A 23 26.52 -27.00 -51.47
CA GLU A 23 26.93 -27.38 -50.13
C GLU A 23 28.30 -26.74 -49.81
N PRO A 24 28.58 -26.40 -48.55
CA PRO A 24 29.94 -26.05 -48.15
C PRO A 24 30.77 -27.30 -47.79
N VAL A 25 31.88 -27.39 -48.46
CA VAL A 25 32.94 -28.40 -48.27
C VAL A 25 33.69 -28.19 -46.99
N ILE A 26 33.81 -29.26 -46.18
CA ILE A 26 34.69 -29.30 -45.01
C ILE A 26 36.08 -29.75 -45.51
N PRO A 27 37.19 -29.05 -45.24
CA PRO A 27 38.51 -29.59 -45.49
C PRO A 27 38.99 -30.42 -44.29
N GLY A 28 39.50 -31.57 -44.63
CA GLY A 28 39.90 -32.63 -43.73
C GLY A 28 41.16 -32.38 -42.90
N SER A 29 41.22 -33.21 -41.91
CA SER A 29 42.30 -33.49 -40.98
C SER A 29 43.57 -33.96 -41.67
N THR A 30 44.73 -33.39 -41.34
CA THR A 30 46.02 -34.06 -41.41
C THR A 30 46.72 -33.93 -40.07
N GLY A 31 46.90 -35.09 -39.44
CA GLY A 31 47.64 -35.20 -38.20
C GLY A 31 49.14 -35.18 -38.46
N THR A 32 49.89 -34.69 -37.50
CA THR A 32 51.32 -35.02 -37.24
C THR A 32 51.64 -34.76 -35.78
N PRO A 33 52.74 -35.34 -35.24
CA PRO A 33 52.66 -36.03 -33.96
C PRO A 33 53.24 -35.26 -32.76
N ILE A 34 52.90 -35.80 -31.60
CA ILE A 34 53.33 -35.44 -30.26
C ILE A 34 54.87 -35.38 -30.14
N SER A 35 55.46 -34.28 -29.78
CA SER A 35 56.79 -34.17 -29.19
C SER A 35 56.70 -33.79 -27.72
N LYS A 36 57.18 -34.68 -26.88
CA LYS A 36 57.46 -34.47 -25.45
C LYS A 36 58.64 -33.47 -25.31
N GLY A 37 58.51 -32.60 -24.34
CA GLY A 37 59.68 -32.05 -23.68
C GLY A 37 59.62 -30.62 -23.23
N GLN A 38 59.75 -30.48 -21.93
CA GLN A 38 60.32 -29.35 -21.19
C GLN A 38 59.38 -28.19 -20.73
N ASP A 39 59.01 -28.31 -19.45
CA ASP A 39 58.85 -27.11 -18.63
C ASP A 39 60.14 -26.25 -18.56
N PRO A 40 59.99 -24.97 -18.59
CA PRO A 40 60.56 -24.21 -17.50
C PRO A 40 59.61 -23.16 -16.94
N ALA A 41 59.58 -23.13 -15.65
CA ALA A 41 59.03 -22.07 -14.82
C ALA A 41 59.25 -20.67 -15.46
N THR A 42 58.16 -20.01 -15.84
CA THR A 42 58.18 -18.60 -16.14
C THR A 42 57.09 -17.94 -15.26
N GLN A 43 57.65 -17.16 -14.38
CA GLN A 43 57.03 -16.23 -13.44
C GLN A 43 55.79 -15.61 -14.01
N GLY A 44 54.63 -15.92 -13.40
CA GLY A 44 53.42 -15.20 -13.61
C GLY A 44 53.55 -13.78 -13.02
N THR A 45 53.70 -12.81 -13.89
CA THR A 45 53.42 -11.44 -13.52
C THR A 45 51.97 -11.35 -13.03
N PRO A 46 51.71 -10.80 -11.85
CA PRO A 46 50.34 -10.50 -11.44
C PRO A 46 49.78 -9.43 -12.39
N VAL A 47 48.80 -9.79 -13.19
CA VAL A 47 47.96 -8.82 -13.85
C VAL A 47 47.18 -8.17 -12.74
N ALA A 48 47.75 -7.11 -12.19
CA ALA A 48 47.03 -6.16 -11.40
C ALA A 48 45.97 -5.51 -12.31
N GLY A 49 44.81 -6.16 -12.36
CA GLY A 49 43.62 -5.47 -12.78
C GLY A 49 43.29 -4.41 -11.74
N GLU A 50 44.02 -3.32 -11.78
CA GLU A 50 43.52 -2.07 -11.20
C GLU A 50 42.18 -1.80 -11.83
N ALA A 51 41.12 -2.12 -11.07
CA ALA A 51 39.84 -1.49 -11.25
C ALA A 51 40.09 0.00 -11.02
N SER A 52 40.52 0.70 -12.06
CA SER A 52 40.43 2.13 -12.08
C SER A 52 38.96 2.46 -11.86
N SER A 53 38.64 2.89 -10.68
CA SER A 53 37.43 3.66 -10.40
C SER A 53 37.51 4.88 -11.32
N GLY A 54 37.09 4.71 -12.56
CA GLY A 54 36.92 5.79 -13.51
C GLY A 54 36.00 6.79 -12.83
N ALA A 55 36.59 7.87 -12.34
CA ALA A 55 35.84 9.04 -11.96
C ALA A 55 35.03 9.44 -13.18
N GLY A 56 33.75 8.98 -13.22
CA GLY A 56 32.86 9.29 -14.32
C GLY A 56 32.85 10.78 -14.53
N VAL A 57 33.09 11.21 -15.75
CA VAL A 57 33.03 12.63 -16.13
C VAL A 57 31.63 13.11 -15.81
N ILE A 58 31.44 13.71 -14.63
CA ILE A 58 30.17 14.26 -14.18
C ILE A 58 29.86 15.45 -15.07
N ARG A 59 28.93 15.29 -15.97
CA ARG A 59 28.48 16.39 -16.83
C ARG A 59 27.84 17.48 -16.00
N PRO A 60 27.91 18.76 -16.38
CA PRO A 60 27.32 19.88 -15.64
C PRO A 60 25.82 19.66 -15.36
N GLY A 61 25.07 19.06 -16.30
CA GLY A 61 23.67 18.71 -16.13
C GLY A 61 23.42 17.69 -15.01
N ASP A 62 24.30 16.70 -14.84
CA ASP A 62 24.19 15.70 -13.78
C ASP A 62 24.36 16.31 -12.39
N ARG A 63 25.26 17.29 -12.27
CA ARG A 63 25.45 18.05 -11.01
C ARG A 63 24.22 18.87 -10.66
N VAL A 64 23.63 19.57 -11.64
CA VAL A 64 22.40 20.34 -11.42
C VAL A 64 21.24 19.41 -11.03
N PHE A 65 21.08 18.29 -11.71
CA PHE A 65 20.04 17.30 -11.38
C PHE A 65 20.24 16.71 -9.99
N GLN A 66 21.47 16.33 -9.65
CA GLN A 66 21.82 15.81 -8.31
C GLN A 66 21.56 16.84 -7.21
N LEU A 67 21.94 18.11 -7.46
CA LEU A 67 21.69 19.20 -6.51
C LEU A 67 20.19 19.43 -6.31
N LEU A 68 19.41 19.50 -7.38
CA LEU A 68 17.96 19.67 -7.31
C LEU A 68 17.27 18.49 -6.59
N SER A 69 17.67 17.27 -6.90
CA SER A 69 17.13 16.07 -6.25
C SER A 69 17.46 16.05 -4.76
N THR A 70 18.70 16.31 -4.39
CA THR A 70 19.14 16.36 -2.98
C THR A 70 18.48 17.51 -2.23
N ALA A 71 18.38 18.69 -2.85
CA ALA A 71 17.70 19.84 -2.26
C ALA A 71 16.21 19.57 -2.03
N SER A 72 15.54 18.93 -2.99
CA SER A 72 14.14 18.52 -2.85
C SER A 72 13.94 17.51 -1.70
N ALA A 73 14.81 16.51 -1.60
CA ALA A 73 14.76 15.54 -0.50
C ALA A 73 15.02 16.21 0.87
N ALA A 74 16.00 17.10 0.94
CA ALA A 74 16.31 17.87 2.16
C ALA A 74 15.13 18.80 2.54
N LEU A 75 14.50 19.45 1.57
CA LEU A 75 13.35 20.33 1.79
C LEU A 75 12.15 19.55 2.36
N ILE A 76 11.83 18.39 1.80
CA ILE A 76 10.74 17.53 2.32
C ILE A 76 11.04 17.11 3.76
N THR A 77 12.28 16.68 4.03
CA THR A 77 12.69 16.28 5.38
C THR A 77 12.58 17.44 6.37
N LEU A 78 13.02 18.64 5.96
CA LEU A 78 12.91 19.86 6.77
C LEU A 78 11.46 20.22 7.07
N ILE A 79 10.58 20.14 6.07
CA ILE A 79 9.13 20.42 6.25
C ILE A 79 8.52 19.44 7.25
N ILE A 80 8.79 18.15 7.12
CA ILE A 80 8.28 17.12 8.05
C ILE A 80 8.79 17.38 9.47
N ALA A 81 10.07 17.70 9.63
CA ALA A 81 10.64 18.05 10.93
C ALA A 81 10.02 19.33 11.51
N ALA A 82 9.83 20.36 10.69
CA ALA A 82 9.19 21.61 11.10
C ALA A 82 7.73 21.39 11.56
N ILE A 83 6.97 20.56 10.83
CA ILE A 83 5.60 20.17 11.24
C ILE A 83 5.64 19.46 12.59
N GLY A 84 6.52 18.48 12.78
CA GLY A 84 6.66 17.75 14.04
C GLY A 84 7.00 18.68 15.22
N ILE A 85 7.94 19.60 15.02
CA ILE A 85 8.32 20.61 16.02
C ILE A 85 7.15 21.55 16.32
N PHE A 86 6.44 22.03 15.31
CA PHE A 86 5.27 22.88 15.48
C PHE A 86 4.17 22.19 16.29
N LEU A 87 3.82 20.94 15.95
CA LEU A 87 2.84 20.15 16.69
C LEU A 87 3.27 19.95 18.15
N LEU A 88 4.55 19.69 18.39
CA LEU A 88 5.10 19.52 19.74
C LEU A 88 4.97 20.80 20.56
N LEU A 89 5.38 21.93 20.00
CA LEU A 89 5.31 23.23 20.70
C LEU A 89 3.87 23.64 21.03
N GLN A 90 2.93 23.36 20.14
CA GLN A 90 1.51 23.65 20.36
C GLN A 90 0.83 22.67 21.34
N ALA A 91 1.36 21.44 21.48
CA ALA A 91 0.82 20.46 22.41
C ALA A 91 1.23 20.71 23.88
N ILE A 92 2.36 21.39 24.15
CA ILE A 92 2.88 21.60 25.51
C ILE A 92 1.90 22.39 26.41
N PRO A 93 1.35 23.56 26.01
CA PRO A 93 0.49 24.35 26.91
C PRO A 93 -0.77 23.61 27.38
N PRO A 94 -1.56 22.92 26.52
CA PRO A 94 -2.72 22.18 26.98
C PRO A 94 -2.36 20.93 27.79
N LEU A 95 -1.26 20.23 27.47
CA LEU A 95 -0.81 19.10 28.25
C LEU A 95 -0.40 19.47 29.67
N ALA A 96 0.19 20.65 29.86
CA ALA A 96 0.52 21.16 31.18
C ALA A 96 -0.72 21.53 32.02
N ARG A 97 -1.85 21.85 31.38
CA ARG A 97 -3.13 22.20 32.03
C ARG A 97 -4.09 21.03 32.17
N ASN A 98 -3.78 19.90 31.56
CA ASN A 98 -4.62 18.71 31.59
C ASN A 98 -4.64 18.13 33.03
N ASP A 99 -5.80 17.70 33.49
CA ASP A 99 -5.94 16.99 34.75
C ASP A 99 -5.11 15.71 34.75
N GLY A 100 -4.16 15.60 35.69
CA GLY A 100 -3.15 14.53 35.70
C GLY A 100 -1.99 14.72 34.72
N GLY A 101 -1.88 15.85 34.00
CA GLY A 101 -0.77 16.17 33.08
C GLY A 101 -0.59 15.13 31.95
N LEU A 102 0.67 14.78 31.63
CA LEU A 102 0.99 13.74 30.66
C LEU A 102 0.43 12.35 31.02
N PRO A 103 0.53 11.84 32.27
CA PRO A 103 -0.12 10.59 32.64
C PRO A 103 -1.63 10.60 32.40
N GLY A 104 -2.31 11.70 32.76
CA GLY A 104 -3.74 11.86 32.49
C GLY A 104 -4.07 11.79 31.00
N PHE A 105 -3.26 12.36 30.15
CA PHE A 105 -3.43 12.30 28.70
C PHE A 105 -3.39 10.85 28.15
N PHE A 106 -2.57 9.99 28.71
CA PHE A 106 -2.47 8.58 28.27
C PHE A 106 -3.46 7.64 28.96
N THR A 107 -4.10 8.04 30.05
CA THR A 107 -4.97 7.17 30.83
C THR A 107 -6.44 7.58 30.82
N TYR A 108 -6.72 8.86 30.60
CA TYR A 108 -8.10 9.36 30.62
C TYR A 108 -8.88 8.90 29.37
N SER A 109 -9.98 8.20 29.61
CA SER A 109 -10.82 7.61 28.56
C SER A 109 -12.25 8.17 28.52
N GLY A 110 -12.51 9.26 29.24
CA GLY A 110 -13.80 9.93 29.27
C GLY A 110 -13.99 10.98 28.16
N PRO A 111 -15.15 11.66 28.15
CA PRO A 111 -15.42 12.74 27.21
C PRO A 111 -14.47 13.92 27.37
N TRP A 112 -14.03 14.49 26.27
CA TRP A 112 -13.12 15.63 26.30
C TRP A 112 -13.80 16.88 26.83
N GLN A 113 -13.15 17.56 27.76
CA GLN A 113 -13.56 18.81 28.38
C GLN A 113 -12.46 19.85 28.13
N THR A 114 -12.54 20.54 27.00
CA THR A 114 -11.53 21.50 26.54
C THR A 114 -12.02 22.95 26.58
N ALA A 115 -13.32 23.16 26.87
CA ALA A 115 -13.91 24.50 26.92
C ALA A 115 -13.48 25.30 28.18
N ASN A 116 -13.27 24.62 29.30
CA ASN A 116 -12.80 25.25 30.53
C ASN A 116 -11.28 25.12 30.65
N LEU A 117 -10.57 26.23 30.48
CA LEU A 117 -9.11 26.29 30.47
C LEU A 117 -8.45 25.99 31.82
N ASP A 118 -9.18 26.15 32.91
CA ASP A 118 -8.67 25.93 34.27
C ASP A 118 -8.87 24.48 34.74
N ALA A 119 -9.73 23.74 34.05
CA ALA A 119 -10.05 22.33 34.40
C ALA A 119 -10.18 21.47 33.12
N MET A 120 -9.13 21.47 32.31
CA MET A 120 -9.10 20.66 31.08
C MET A 120 -8.95 19.18 31.40
N LYS A 121 -9.78 18.34 30.78
CA LYS A 121 -9.67 16.86 30.83
C LYS A 121 -9.79 16.29 29.43
N PHE A 122 -8.71 15.69 28.97
CA PHE A 122 -8.67 15.04 27.66
C PHE A 122 -7.62 13.94 27.64
N GLY A 123 -7.85 12.92 26.80
CA GLY A 123 -6.96 11.78 26.69
C GLY A 123 -7.14 11.00 25.40
N ILE A 124 -6.17 10.16 25.10
CA ILE A 124 -6.06 9.47 23.80
C ILE A 124 -6.49 8.00 23.78
N PRO A 125 -6.72 7.26 24.87
CA PRO A 125 -6.97 5.81 24.81
C PRO A 125 -8.08 5.42 23.83
N ASN A 126 -9.21 6.15 23.86
CA ASN A 126 -10.34 5.91 22.94
C ASN A 126 -9.95 6.10 21.50
N LEU A 127 -9.27 7.21 21.20
CA LEU A 127 -8.86 7.58 19.85
C LEU A 127 -7.82 6.60 19.30
N PHE A 128 -6.87 6.20 20.15
CA PHE A 128 -5.84 5.23 19.80
C PHE A 128 -6.47 3.86 19.49
N PHE A 129 -7.34 3.37 20.37
CA PHE A 129 -8.02 2.10 20.20
C PHE A 129 -8.85 2.09 18.91
N ALA A 130 -9.70 3.10 18.68
CA ALA A 130 -10.51 3.17 17.48
C ALA A 130 -9.66 3.25 16.20
N THR A 131 -8.62 4.10 16.19
CA THR A 131 -7.75 4.26 15.03
C THR A 131 -7.03 2.96 14.67
N VAL A 132 -6.41 2.31 15.65
CA VAL A 132 -5.67 1.07 15.43
C VAL A 132 -6.61 -0.08 15.05
N THR A 133 -7.72 -0.23 15.75
CA THR A 133 -8.68 -1.32 15.51
C THR A 133 -9.31 -1.22 14.13
N ILE A 134 -9.83 -0.06 13.74
CA ILE A 134 -10.45 0.14 12.42
C ILE A 134 -9.42 -0.09 11.30
N SER A 135 -8.21 0.45 11.45
CA SER A 135 -7.14 0.28 10.46
C SER A 135 -6.66 -1.16 10.35
N LEU A 136 -6.59 -1.88 11.47
CA LEU A 136 -6.19 -3.29 11.48
C LEU A 136 -7.25 -4.18 10.83
N ILE A 137 -8.54 -3.96 11.14
CA ILE A 137 -9.64 -4.66 10.46
C ILE A 137 -9.56 -4.43 8.95
N ALA A 138 -9.39 -3.17 8.55
CA ALA A 138 -9.27 -2.82 7.14
C ALA A 138 -8.11 -3.57 6.47
N LEU A 139 -6.95 -3.62 7.10
CA LEU A 139 -5.77 -4.28 6.56
C LEU A 139 -5.95 -5.81 6.49
N ILE A 140 -6.48 -6.44 7.54
CA ILE A 140 -6.74 -7.90 7.58
C ILE A 140 -7.68 -8.33 6.45
N ILE A 141 -8.69 -7.51 6.13
CA ILE A 141 -9.63 -7.80 5.05
C ILE A 141 -9.01 -7.48 3.68
N ALA A 142 -8.39 -6.31 3.54
CA ALA A 142 -7.91 -5.83 2.25
C ALA A 142 -6.68 -6.60 1.73
N MET A 143 -5.74 -6.98 2.60
CA MET A 143 -4.50 -7.64 2.18
C MET A 143 -4.76 -8.95 1.41
N PRO A 144 -5.48 -9.95 1.92
CA PRO A 144 -5.65 -11.20 1.21
C PRO A 144 -6.44 -11.03 -0.09
N ILE A 145 -7.44 -10.16 -0.10
CA ILE A 145 -8.25 -9.88 -1.30
C ILE A 145 -7.41 -9.16 -2.36
N ALA A 146 -6.63 -8.15 -1.97
CA ALA A 146 -5.74 -7.43 -2.87
C ALA A 146 -4.64 -8.34 -3.44
N LEU A 147 -4.08 -9.26 -2.64
CA LEU A 147 -3.14 -10.27 -3.12
C LEU A 147 -3.78 -11.15 -4.19
N GLY A 148 -4.99 -11.64 -3.94
CA GLY A 148 -5.73 -12.45 -4.91
C GLY A 148 -5.98 -11.70 -6.22
N ILE A 149 -6.43 -10.44 -6.15
CA ILE A 149 -6.66 -9.59 -7.33
C ILE A 149 -5.35 -9.34 -8.09
N ALA A 150 -4.28 -9.00 -7.38
CA ALA A 150 -2.98 -8.73 -7.99
C ALA A 150 -2.42 -9.95 -8.70
N LEU A 151 -2.46 -11.14 -8.08
CA LEU A 151 -2.01 -12.40 -8.68
C LEU A 151 -2.90 -12.81 -9.85
N PHE A 152 -4.20 -12.63 -9.75
CA PHE A 152 -5.13 -12.90 -10.85
C PHE A 152 -4.79 -12.03 -12.07
N LEU A 153 -4.65 -10.72 -11.87
CA LEU A 153 -4.37 -9.78 -12.95
C LEU A 153 -2.98 -9.95 -13.56
N SER A 154 -1.98 -10.36 -12.78
CA SER A 154 -0.60 -10.53 -13.27
C SER A 154 -0.36 -11.87 -13.95
N ASN A 155 -1.02 -12.97 -13.52
CA ASN A 155 -0.64 -14.33 -13.94
C ASN A 155 -1.78 -15.14 -14.58
N TYR A 156 -3.04 -14.88 -14.24
CA TYR A 156 -4.18 -15.69 -14.69
C TYR A 156 -5.08 -15.00 -15.73
N ALA A 157 -5.22 -13.69 -15.65
CA ALA A 157 -6.17 -12.98 -16.48
C ALA A 157 -5.77 -13.02 -17.97
N PRO A 158 -6.73 -13.30 -18.89
CA PRO A 158 -6.50 -13.22 -20.32
C PRO A 158 -6.03 -11.81 -20.71
N LYS A 159 -5.06 -11.71 -21.64
CA LYS A 159 -4.47 -10.43 -22.09
C LYS A 159 -5.51 -9.37 -22.45
N LYS A 160 -6.69 -9.79 -22.97
CA LYS A 160 -7.80 -8.89 -23.33
C LYS A 160 -8.49 -8.27 -22.11
N LEU A 161 -8.50 -8.95 -20.96
CA LEU A 161 -9.16 -8.50 -19.72
C LEU A 161 -8.22 -7.78 -18.75
N VAL A 162 -6.90 -7.97 -18.86
CA VAL A 162 -5.93 -7.34 -17.96
C VAL A 162 -6.04 -5.82 -17.94
N ARG A 163 -6.17 -5.20 -19.13
CA ARG A 163 -6.32 -3.73 -19.24
C ARG A 163 -7.62 -3.23 -18.63
N PRO A 164 -8.82 -3.68 -19.07
CA PRO A 164 -10.06 -3.13 -18.53
C PRO A 164 -10.22 -3.40 -17.02
N LEU A 165 -9.84 -4.59 -16.54
CA LEU A 165 -9.92 -4.88 -15.11
C LEU A 165 -8.90 -4.05 -14.29
N GLY A 166 -7.68 -3.85 -14.80
CA GLY A 166 -6.71 -2.96 -14.16
C GLY A 166 -7.24 -1.53 -14.08
N THR A 167 -7.77 -0.99 -15.18
CA THR A 167 -8.38 0.35 -15.18
C THR A 167 -9.57 0.46 -14.20
N LEU A 168 -10.38 -0.59 -14.05
CA LEU A 168 -11.47 -0.61 -13.06
C LEU A 168 -10.93 -0.51 -11.63
N VAL A 169 -9.86 -1.25 -11.31
CA VAL A 169 -9.21 -1.18 -9.99
C VAL A 169 -8.66 0.23 -9.74
N ASP A 170 -8.00 0.81 -10.74
CA ASP A 170 -7.45 2.17 -10.64
C ASP A 170 -8.56 3.23 -10.48
N MET A 171 -9.69 3.07 -11.17
CA MET A 171 -10.87 3.95 -11.02
C MET A 171 -11.48 3.86 -9.61
N LEU A 172 -11.53 2.68 -8.99
CA LEU A 172 -11.99 2.55 -7.61
C LEU A 172 -11.11 3.35 -6.64
N ALA A 173 -9.79 3.41 -6.88
CA ALA A 173 -8.89 4.22 -6.06
C ALA A 173 -9.13 5.74 -6.20
N ALA A 174 -9.69 6.19 -7.33
CA ALA A 174 -9.96 7.59 -7.62
C ALA A 174 -11.29 8.12 -7.05
N ILE A 175 -12.17 7.24 -6.54
CA ILE A 175 -13.45 7.65 -5.93
C ILE A 175 -13.16 8.47 -4.66
N PRO A 176 -13.79 9.66 -4.47
CA PRO A 176 -13.66 10.44 -3.24
C PRO A 176 -14.09 9.64 -2.01
N SER A 177 -13.29 9.70 -0.93
CA SER A 177 -13.52 8.90 0.30
C SER A 177 -14.89 9.15 0.94
N ILE A 178 -15.41 10.37 0.82
CA ILE A 178 -16.75 10.74 1.33
C ILE A 178 -17.87 9.91 0.68
N VAL A 179 -17.72 9.51 -0.58
CA VAL A 179 -18.71 8.67 -1.30
C VAL A 179 -18.75 7.28 -0.67
N TYR A 180 -17.58 6.69 -0.40
CA TYR A 180 -17.49 5.41 0.33
C TYR A 180 -18.11 5.53 1.73
N GLY A 181 -17.86 6.64 2.42
CA GLY A 181 -18.41 6.92 3.73
C GLY A 181 -19.93 6.99 3.70
N LEU A 182 -20.48 7.74 2.76
CA LEU A 182 -21.93 7.91 2.63
C LEU A 182 -22.63 6.59 2.25
N TRP A 183 -22.07 5.86 1.30
CA TRP A 183 -22.55 4.53 0.92
C TRP A 183 -22.45 3.56 2.10
N GLY A 184 -21.34 3.58 2.84
CA GLY A 184 -21.13 2.76 4.02
C GLY A 184 -22.18 3.01 5.11
N ALA A 185 -22.46 4.29 5.39
CA ALA A 185 -23.43 4.67 6.41
C ALA A 185 -24.89 4.38 6.02
N GLN A 186 -25.26 4.62 4.75
CA GLN A 186 -26.64 4.55 4.29
C GLN A 186 -27.06 3.16 3.78
N VAL A 187 -26.13 2.40 3.22
CA VAL A 187 -26.42 1.12 2.55
C VAL A 187 -25.75 -0.04 3.27
N LEU A 188 -24.43 0.00 3.44
CA LEU A 188 -23.68 -1.13 3.97
C LEU A 188 -23.98 -1.39 5.45
N GLY A 189 -24.01 -0.36 6.29
CA GLY A 189 -24.29 -0.48 7.72
C GLY A 189 -25.63 -1.15 8.00
N PRO A 190 -26.75 -0.64 7.49
CA PRO A 190 -28.05 -1.29 7.63
C PRO A 190 -28.11 -2.71 7.03
N PHE A 191 -27.45 -2.94 5.90
CA PHE A 191 -27.37 -4.27 5.28
C PHE A 191 -26.66 -5.29 6.19
N LEU A 192 -25.58 -4.89 6.86
CA LEU A 192 -24.80 -5.72 7.76
C LEU A 192 -25.52 -6.01 9.11
N GLY A 193 -26.62 -5.34 9.43
CA GLY A 193 -27.33 -5.53 10.69
C GLY A 193 -27.72 -6.99 10.99
N LYS A 194 -28.15 -7.74 9.96
CA LYS A 194 -28.44 -9.19 10.12
C LYS A 194 -27.17 -9.99 10.43
N PHE A 195 -26.07 -9.64 9.81
CA PHE A 195 -24.77 -10.27 10.06
C PHE A 195 -24.27 -9.96 11.48
N TYR A 196 -24.45 -8.74 11.95
CA TYR A 196 -24.08 -8.35 13.32
C TYR A 196 -24.91 -9.10 14.37
N ASN A 197 -26.22 -9.25 14.15
CA ASN A 197 -27.08 -10.05 15.01
C ASN A 197 -26.63 -11.51 15.06
N TRP A 198 -26.31 -12.10 13.91
CA TRP A 198 -25.78 -13.45 13.83
C TRP A 198 -24.44 -13.58 14.56
N LEU A 199 -23.51 -12.64 14.32
CA LEU A 199 -22.18 -12.65 14.94
C LEU A 199 -22.28 -12.49 16.46
N HIS A 200 -23.14 -11.60 16.95
CA HIS A 200 -23.41 -11.44 18.38
C HIS A 200 -24.04 -12.70 18.99
N SER A 201 -25.00 -13.33 18.31
CA SER A 201 -25.64 -14.57 18.81
C SER A 201 -24.66 -15.73 18.92
N TRP A 202 -23.63 -15.78 18.07
CA TRP A 202 -22.59 -16.80 18.10
C TRP A 202 -21.46 -16.48 19.09
N ALA A 203 -20.99 -15.23 19.12
CA ALA A 203 -19.88 -14.79 19.95
C ALA A 203 -20.29 -14.43 21.38
N GLY A 204 -21.61 -14.26 21.64
CA GLY A 204 -22.13 -13.87 22.96
C GLY A 204 -21.55 -12.55 23.44
N ASP A 205 -21.30 -12.48 24.74
CA ASP A 205 -20.75 -11.30 25.42
C ASP A 205 -19.20 -11.21 25.35
N PHE A 206 -18.60 -11.85 24.35
CA PHE A 206 -17.16 -11.67 24.13
C PHE A 206 -16.85 -10.19 23.94
N PHE A 207 -15.87 -9.66 24.63
CA PHE A 207 -15.63 -8.21 24.76
C PHE A 207 -15.58 -7.44 23.43
N LEU A 208 -15.11 -8.07 22.34
CA LEU A 208 -15.08 -7.45 20.98
C LEU A 208 -16.45 -7.42 20.29
N PHE A 209 -17.40 -8.25 20.68
CA PHE A 209 -18.72 -8.36 20.05
C PHE A 209 -19.86 -8.10 21.05
N ALA A 210 -19.53 -7.61 22.23
CA ALA A 210 -20.51 -7.26 23.24
C ALA A 210 -21.42 -6.11 22.76
N VAL A 211 -22.72 -6.25 22.96
CA VAL A 211 -23.70 -5.19 22.70
C VAL A 211 -24.09 -4.56 24.02
N TYR A 212 -23.83 -3.27 24.15
CA TYR A 212 -24.20 -2.52 25.35
C TYR A 212 -25.61 -1.94 25.23
N PRO A 213 -26.37 -1.83 26.32
CA PRO A 213 -27.68 -1.17 26.30
C PRO A 213 -27.57 0.26 25.76
N ASN A 214 -28.53 0.66 24.96
CA ASN A 214 -28.58 1.99 24.36
C ASN A 214 -27.36 2.34 23.47
N THR A 215 -26.89 1.40 22.67
CA THR A 215 -25.81 1.61 21.69
C THR A 215 -26.42 1.92 20.31
N PRO A 216 -26.64 3.19 19.93
CA PRO A 216 -27.27 3.53 18.63
C PRO A 216 -26.42 3.03 17.44
N SER A 217 -25.11 2.97 17.59
CA SER A 217 -24.15 2.53 16.56
C SER A 217 -24.40 1.08 16.12
N TYR A 218 -24.81 0.20 17.04
CA TYR A 218 -25.17 -1.17 16.71
C TYR A 218 -26.42 -1.25 15.81
N TYR A 219 -27.50 -0.56 16.20
CA TYR A 219 -28.77 -0.61 15.47
C TYR A 219 -28.72 0.11 14.12
N THR A 220 -27.94 1.16 14.01
CA THR A 220 -27.74 1.91 12.75
C THR A 220 -26.67 1.30 11.86
N GLY A 221 -25.88 0.35 12.37
CA GLY A 221 -24.72 -0.19 11.68
C GLY A 221 -23.55 0.80 11.55
N ARG A 222 -23.59 1.94 12.25
CA ARG A 222 -22.55 2.99 12.22
C ARG A 222 -21.51 2.74 13.31
N ASN A 223 -20.84 1.61 13.23
CA ASN A 223 -19.92 1.10 14.23
C ASN A 223 -18.49 0.92 13.66
N MET A 224 -17.54 0.58 14.54
CA MET A 224 -16.14 0.41 14.16
C MET A 224 -15.94 -0.72 13.15
N LEU A 225 -16.73 -1.80 13.21
CA LEU A 225 -16.61 -2.91 12.25
C LEU A 225 -17.03 -2.49 10.84
N THR A 226 -18.15 -1.76 10.69
CA THR A 226 -18.54 -1.18 9.39
C THR A 226 -17.49 -0.22 8.87
N GLY A 227 -16.94 0.63 9.75
CA GLY A 227 -15.86 1.54 9.41
C GLY A 227 -14.64 0.80 8.85
N GLY A 228 -14.24 -0.29 9.50
CA GLY A 228 -13.14 -1.15 9.05
C GLY A 228 -13.39 -1.82 7.69
N ILE A 229 -14.62 -2.29 7.44
CA ILE A 229 -15.01 -2.90 6.14
C ILE A 229 -15.01 -1.84 5.03
N VAL A 230 -15.59 -0.67 5.25
CA VAL A 230 -15.58 0.43 4.27
C VAL A 230 -14.14 0.86 3.95
N LEU A 231 -13.33 1.00 4.98
CA LEU A 231 -11.92 1.35 4.84
C LEU A 231 -11.13 0.26 4.08
N ALA A 232 -11.44 -1.02 4.32
CA ALA A 232 -10.87 -2.14 3.57
C ALA A 232 -11.16 -2.02 2.07
N ILE A 233 -12.41 -1.76 1.69
CA ILE A 233 -12.82 -1.57 0.29
C ILE A 233 -12.06 -0.40 -0.34
N MET A 234 -11.83 0.66 0.41
CA MET A 234 -11.15 1.86 -0.07
C MET A 234 -9.63 1.69 -0.26
N ILE A 235 -8.96 0.93 0.64
CA ILE A 235 -7.51 0.70 0.52
C ILE A 235 -7.15 -0.47 -0.41
N LEU A 236 -8.10 -1.38 -0.64
CA LEU A 236 -7.91 -2.58 -1.46
C LEU A 236 -7.36 -2.27 -2.86
N PRO A 237 -7.91 -1.31 -3.65
CA PRO A 237 -7.38 -1.03 -4.98
C PRO A 237 -5.96 -0.48 -4.93
N VAL A 238 -5.58 0.29 -3.93
CA VAL A 238 -4.22 0.81 -3.77
C VAL A 238 -3.22 -0.33 -3.55
N ILE A 239 -3.56 -1.27 -2.65
CA ILE A 239 -2.71 -2.45 -2.38
C ILE A 239 -2.65 -3.36 -3.62
N ALA A 240 -3.78 -3.59 -4.28
CA ALA A 240 -3.85 -4.46 -5.45
C ALA A 240 -3.05 -3.91 -6.64
N ALA A 241 -3.13 -2.60 -6.90
CA ALA A 241 -2.39 -1.94 -7.98
C ALA A 241 -0.88 -2.03 -7.76
N THR A 242 -0.40 -1.66 -6.57
CA THR A 242 1.04 -1.73 -6.24
C THR A 242 1.58 -3.15 -6.23
N ALA A 243 0.84 -4.11 -5.68
CA ALA A 243 1.22 -5.51 -5.68
C ALA A 243 1.28 -6.09 -7.11
N ARG A 244 0.28 -5.79 -7.95
CA ARG A 244 0.25 -6.21 -9.35
C ARG A 244 1.46 -5.69 -10.12
N GLU A 245 1.82 -4.43 -9.94
CA GLU A 245 2.96 -3.82 -10.63
C GLU A 245 4.26 -4.58 -10.35
N VAL A 246 4.49 -4.98 -9.10
CA VAL A 246 5.68 -5.74 -8.72
C VAL A 246 5.61 -7.20 -9.21
N PHE A 247 4.45 -7.86 -9.14
CA PHE A 247 4.32 -9.24 -9.62
C PHE A 247 4.52 -9.36 -11.13
N VAL A 248 4.14 -8.36 -11.92
CA VAL A 248 4.38 -8.34 -13.37
C VAL A 248 5.89 -8.23 -13.69
N GLN A 249 6.70 -7.68 -12.79
CA GLN A 249 8.14 -7.56 -12.96
C GLN A 249 8.93 -8.85 -12.69
N THR A 250 8.24 -9.94 -12.30
CA THR A 250 8.90 -11.24 -12.09
C THR A 250 9.62 -11.70 -13.37
N PRO A 251 10.94 -12.01 -13.31
CA PRO A 251 11.70 -12.38 -14.49
C PRO A 251 11.12 -13.60 -15.21
N PRO A 252 10.85 -13.54 -16.53
CA PRO A 252 10.25 -14.65 -17.28
C PRO A 252 11.07 -15.94 -17.19
N GLY A 253 12.40 -15.84 -17.19
CA GLY A 253 13.27 -17.00 -17.08
C GLY A 253 13.10 -17.81 -15.80
N GLN A 254 12.74 -17.18 -14.69
CA GLN A 254 12.44 -17.90 -13.44
C GLN A 254 11.12 -18.68 -13.55
N ILE A 255 10.13 -18.10 -14.23
CA ILE A 255 8.83 -18.74 -14.46
C ILE A 255 9.01 -19.92 -15.41
N GLU A 256 9.74 -19.74 -16.51
CA GLU A 256 10.00 -20.76 -17.51
C GLU A 256 10.83 -21.92 -16.93
N SER A 257 11.84 -21.63 -16.12
CA SER A 257 12.64 -22.66 -15.44
C SER A 257 11.81 -23.51 -14.50
N ALA A 258 10.90 -22.91 -13.72
CA ALA A 258 10.01 -23.66 -12.84
C ALA A 258 9.03 -24.54 -13.64
N LEU A 259 8.49 -24.04 -14.76
CA LEU A 259 7.62 -24.83 -15.65
C LEU A 259 8.38 -25.98 -16.32
N ALA A 260 9.64 -25.79 -16.73
CA ALA A 260 10.48 -26.81 -17.32
C ALA A 260 10.78 -27.97 -16.35
N LEU A 261 10.79 -27.69 -15.05
CA LEU A 261 10.90 -28.68 -13.98
C LEU A 261 9.57 -29.42 -13.68
N GLY A 262 8.50 -29.12 -14.43
CA GLY A 262 7.18 -29.74 -14.27
C GLY A 262 6.28 -29.13 -13.22
N ALA A 263 6.61 -27.93 -12.71
CA ALA A 263 5.77 -27.24 -11.73
C ALA A 263 4.43 -26.81 -12.36
N THR A 264 3.34 -26.95 -11.61
CA THR A 264 2.03 -26.40 -11.98
C THR A 264 2.03 -24.87 -11.90
N ARG A 265 1.08 -24.21 -12.56
CA ARG A 265 0.97 -22.74 -12.51
C ARG A 265 0.87 -22.19 -11.09
N TRP A 266 0.17 -22.89 -10.21
CA TRP A 266 0.05 -22.49 -8.80
C TRP A 266 1.38 -22.61 -8.05
N GLU A 267 2.12 -23.68 -8.29
CA GLU A 267 3.45 -23.87 -7.69
C GLU A 267 4.44 -22.81 -8.16
N VAL A 268 4.43 -22.46 -9.44
CA VAL A 268 5.22 -21.34 -9.98
C VAL A 268 4.89 -20.04 -9.25
N ILE A 269 3.61 -19.72 -9.07
CA ILE A 269 3.19 -18.51 -8.37
C ILE A 269 3.68 -18.54 -6.93
N ARG A 270 3.48 -19.64 -6.22
CA ARG A 270 3.85 -19.78 -4.81
C ARG A 270 5.36 -19.76 -4.58
N MET A 271 6.15 -20.40 -5.46
CA MET A 271 7.60 -20.56 -5.29
C MET A 271 8.43 -19.46 -5.96
N THR A 272 7.89 -18.77 -6.95
CA THR A 272 8.63 -17.79 -7.76
C THR A 272 8.02 -16.39 -7.65
N VAL A 273 6.73 -16.22 -8.04
CA VAL A 273 6.11 -14.90 -8.15
C VAL A 273 5.88 -14.26 -6.78
N ILE A 274 5.29 -14.99 -5.83
CA ILE A 274 5.01 -14.45 -4.49
C ILE A 274 6.31 -14.11 -3.74
N PRO A 275 7.34 -14.97 -3.67
CA PRO A 275 8.59 -14.63 -3.00
C PRO A 275 9.30 -13.44 -3.64
N PHE A 276 9.30 -13.35 -4.98
CA PHE A 276 9.87 -12.21 -5.71
C PHE A 276 9.17 -10.89 -5.37
N GLY A 277 7.84 -10.88 -5.43
CA GLY A 277 7.04 -9.66 -5.24
C GLY A 277 6.63 -9.37 -3.80
N MET A 278 7.01 -10.20 -2.81
CA MET A 278 6.57 -10.07 -1.42
C MET A 278 6.96 -8.73 -0.81
N SER A 279 8.15 -8.22 -1.09
CA SER A 279 8.61 -6.91 -0.60
C SER A 279 7.74 -5.77 -1.11
N GLY A 280 7.39 -5.80 -2.41
CA GLY A 280 6.49 -4.81 -3.00
C GLY A 280 5.05 -4.93 -2.51
N TYR A 281 4.54 -6.15 -2.33
CA TYR A 281 3.23 -6.38 -1.74
C TYR A 281 3.13 -5.84 -0.31
N ILE A 282 4.15 -6.08 0.53
CA ILE A 282 4.20 -5.52 1.89
C ILE A 282 4.29 -4.00 1.82
N ALA A 283 5.13 -3.43 0.95
CA ALA A 283 5.25 -1.99 0.78
C ALA A 283 3.92 -1.34 0.36
N GLY A 284 3.19 -1.94 -0.59
CA GLY A 284 1.85 -1.51 -1.00
C GLY A 284 0.83 -1.61 0.14
N SER A 285 0.90 -2.67 0.94
CA SER A 285 0.04 -2.84 2.12
C SER A 285 0.31 -1.77 3.18
N MET A 286 1.56 -1.37 3.36
CA MET A 286 1.93 -0.29 4.29
C MET A 286 1.48 1.09 3.78
N LEU A 287 1.52 1.31 2.46
CA LEU A 287 0.94 2.50 1.85
C LEU A 287 -0.58 2.57 2.10
N GLY A 288 -1.28 1.44 1.93
CA GLY A 288 -2.69 1.30 2.27
C GLY A 288 -2.97 1.57 3.76
N LEU A 289 -2.14 1.02 4.66
CA LEU A 289 -2.26 1.25 6.10
C LEU A 289 -2.02 2.71 6.49
N GLY A 290 -1.02 3.37 5.89
CA GLY A 290 -0.78 4.80 6.10
C GLY A 290 -1.99 5.65 5.72
N ARG A 291 -2.66 5.32 4.61
CA ARG A 291 -3.92 5.95 4.20
C ARG A 291 -5.05 5.65 5.20
N ALA A 292 -5.14 4.41 5.68
CA ALA A 292 -6.16 3.98 6.64
C ALA A 292 -6.07 4.72 7.99
N LEU A 293 -4.86 4.89 8.51
CA LEU A 293 -4.63 5.60 9.78
C LEU A 293 -5.04 7.09 9.73
N GLY A 294 -4.93 7.73 8.56
CA GLY A 294 -5.24 9.13 8.35
C GLY A 294 -6.65 9.39 7.77
N GLU A 295 -7.47 8.35 7.55
CA GLU A 295 -8.77 8.53 6.93
C GLU A 295 -9.72 9.30 7.84
N THR A 296 -10.28 10.38 7.32
CA THR A 296 -11.14 11.29 8.06
C THR A 296 -12.59 11.24 7.57
N MET A 297 -12.82 11.57 6.30
CA MET A 297 -14.17 11.83 5.79
C MET A 297 -15.03 10.59 5.66
N ALA A 298 -14.47 9.46 5.21
CA ALA A 298 -15.23 8.22 5.14
C ALA A 298 -15.63 7.75 6.54
N LEU A 299 -14.69 7.75 7.50
CA LEU A 299 -14.97 7.30 8.86
C LEU A 299 -15.90 8.27 9.62
N TYR A 300 -15.79 9.56 9.38
CA TYR A 300 -16.70 10.57 9.93
C TYR A 300 -18.16 10.30 9.57
N MET A 301 -18.41 9.82 8.35
CA MET A 301 -19.76 9.47 7.89
C MET A 301 -20.24 8.11 8.41
N VAL A 302 -19.33 7.11 8.48
CA VAL A 302 -19.69 5.72 8.76
C VAL A 302 -19.74 5.41 10.24
N VAL A 303 -18.84 5.96 11.05
CA VAL A 303 -18.71 5.61 12.46
C VAL A 303 -19.35 6.68 13.33
N SER A 304 -20.28 6.29 14.18
CA SER A 304 -20.87 7.22 15.16
C SER A 304 -19.84 7.54 16.25
N PRO A 305 -19.65 8.80 16.64
CA PRO A 305 -18.79 9.11 17.75
C PRO A 305 -19.32 8.51 19.06
N SER A 306 -18.45 7.96 19.88
CA SER A 306 -18.77 7.46 21.23
C SER A 306 -17.91 8.20 22.25
N PRO A 307 -18.53 8.80 23.28
CA PRO A 307 -17.79 9.52 24.34
C PRO A 307 -17.18 8.56 25.36
N LEU A 308 -17.61 7.29 25.37
CA LEU A 308 -17.18 6.30 26.34
C LEU A 308 -16.24 5.28 25.66
N PHE A 309 -15.22 4.88 26.39
CA PHE A 309 -14.34 3.79 25.97
C PHE A 309 -15.05 2.44 26.15
N ARG A 310 -15.25 1.75 25.05
CA ARG A 310 -15.76 0.39 25.01
C ARG A 310 -15.00 -0.39 23.96
N ALA A 311 -14.46 -1.54 24.34
CA ALA A 311 -13.64 -2.37 23.46
C ALA A 311 -14.48 -3.24 22.49
N SER A 312 -15.71 -2.82 22.15
CA SER A 312 -16.58 -3.54 21.23
C SER A 312 -16.51 -2.98 19.82
N LEU A 313 -16.41 -3.87 18.83
CA LEU A 313 -16.44 -3.53 17.41
C LEU A 313 -17.82 -3.04 16.94
N PHE A 314 -18.88 -3.35 17.71
CA PHE A 314 -20.24 -2.91 17.45
C PHE A 314 -20.53 -1.53 18.03
N ASP A 315 -19.63 -1.00 18.86
CA ASP A 315 -19.78 0.36 19.36
C ASP A 315 -19.25 1.39 18.35
N GLY A 316 -19.65 2.63 18.58
CA GLY A 316 -19.06 3.77 17.90
C GLY A 316 -17.65 4.04 18.40
N GLY A 317 -16.98 4.97 17.75
CA GLY A 317 -15.66 5.41 18.15
C GLY A 317 -15.23 6.61 17.33
N SER A 318 -14.27 7.35 17.83
CA SER A 318 -13.64 8.43 17.06
C SER A 318 -12.18 8.06 16.83
N THR A 319 -11.72 8.13 15.59
CA THR A 319 -10.29 8.10 15.30
C THR A 319 -9.66 9.45 15.61
N PHE A 320 -8.34 9.52 15.69
CA PHE A 320 -7.66 10.81 15.84
C PHE A 320 -8.12 11.82 14.77
N ALA A 321 -8.15 11.39 13.51
CA ALA A 321 -8.51 12.25 12.40
C ALA A 321 -9.98 12.74 12.46
N THR A 322 -10.92 11.81 12.75
CA THR A 322 -12.35 12.17 12.86
C THR A 322 -12.64 13.03 14.09
N HIS A 323 -11.92 12.82 15.19
CA HIS A 323 -12.09 13.62 16.40
C HIS A 323 -11.65 15.06 16.19
N ILE A 324 -10.48 15.27 15.57
CA ILE A 324 -9.98 16.60 15.21
C ILE A 324 -10.95 17.30 14.24
N ALA A 325 -11.47 16.59 13.24
CA ALA A 325 -12.41 17.15 12.27
C ALA A 325 -13.73 17.56 12.93
N ASN A 326 -14.27 16.76 13.87
CA ASN A 326 -15.47 17.09 14.62
C ASN A 326 -15.33 18.35 15.46
N ALA A 327 -14.16 18.52 16.06
CA ALA A 327 -13.90 19.62 16.98
C ALA A 327 -13.48 20.93 16.29
N SER A 328 -13.42 20.98 14.96
CA SER A 328 -12.97 22.16 14.21
C SER A 328 -13.75 23.44 14.54
N ALA A 329 -15.04 23.31 14.92
CA ALA A 329 -15.87 24.42 15.37
C ALA A 329 -15.50 24.95 16.80
N GLU A 330 -14.74 24.17 17.57
CA GLU A 330 -14.33 24.50 18.95
C GLU A 330 -12.97 25.21 19.03
N PHE A 331 -12.30 25.45 17.90
CA PHE A 331 -10.97 26.06 17.83
C PHE A 331 -10.97 27.58 18.09
N ASN A 332 -11.89 28.05 18.90
CA ASN A 332 -11.99 29.47 19.23
C ASN A 332 -10.88 29.98 20.18
N ASN A 333 -10.22 29.07 20.90
CA ASN A 333 -9.13 29.35 21.81
C ASN A 333 -7.87 28.55 21.43
N PRO A 334 -6.70 29.21 21.36
CA PRO A 334 -5.45 28.54 21.01
C PRO A 334 -5.09 27.35 21.93
N THR A 335 -5.42 27.44 23.23
CA THR A 335 -5.14 26.36 24.18
C THR A 335 -6.10 25.18 23.98
N SER A 336 -7.38 25.41 23.72
CA SER A 336 -8.33 24.35 23.37
C SER A 336 -7.92 23.66 22.06
N ALA A 337 -7.61 24.47 21.03
CA ALA A 337 -7.09 23.94 19.76
C ALA A 337 -5.81 23.12 19.96
N GLY A 338 -4.93 23.54 20.88
CA GLY A 338 -3.70 22.83 21.23
C GLY A 338 -3.94 21.41 21.76
N ALA A 339 -5.04 21.14 22.46
CA ALA A 339 -5.40 19.79 22.92
C ALA A 339 -5.66 18.84 21.73
N TYR A 340 -6.36 19.33 20.70
CA TYR A 340 -6.58 18.55 19.47
C TYR A 340 -5.31 18.43 18.63
N ILE A 341 -4.44 19.45 18.67
CA ILE A 341 -3.11 19.38 18.06
C ILE A 341 -2.25 18.32 18.76
N ALA A 342 -2.35 18.17 20.08
CA ALA A 342 -1.68 17.09 20.81
C ALA A 342 -2.14 15.71 20.35
N ALA A 343 -3.44 15.52 20.08
CA ALA A 343 -3.93 14.29 19.45
C ALA A 343 -3.35 14.08 18.02
N GLY A 344 -3.24 15.15 17.24
CA GLY A 344 -2.59 15.14 15.94
C GLY A 344 -1.10 14.77 16.01
N LEU A 345 -0.39 15.23 17.04
CA LEU A 345 1.00 14.82 17.31
C LEU A 345 1.12 13.31 17.57
N VAL A 346 0.19 12.74 18.35
CA VAL A 346 0.17 11.29 18.58
C VAL A 346 -0.09 10.52 17.30
N LEU A 347 -1.02 10.97 16.45
CA LEU A 347 -1.27 10.36 15.15
C LEU A 347 -0.01 10.45 14.24
N PHE A 348 0.67 11.59 14.25
CA PHE A 348 1.93 11.78 13.51
C PHE A 348 3.00 10.81 13.97
N ILE A 349 3.19 10.65 15.29
CA ILE A 349 4.14 9.68 15.85
C ILE A 349 3.70 8.24 15.52
N LEU A 350 2.42 7.91 15.66
CA LEU A 350 1.88 6.59 15.35
C LEU A 350 2.16 6.21 13.89
N THR A 351 1.85 7.09 12.96
CA THR A 351 2.11 6.85 11.53
C THR A 351 3.59 6.71 11.24
N PHE A 352 4.44 7.51 11.86
CA PHE A 352 5.89 7.41 11.73
C PHE A 352 6.43 6.06 12.24
N VAL A 353 5.99 5.63 13.42
CA VAL A 353 6.39 4.34 14.02
C VAL A 353 5.93 3.18 13.15
N VAL A 354 4.67 3.17 12.73
CA VAL A 354 4.12 2.12 11.87
C VAL A 354 4.89 2.03 10.54
N ASN A 355 5.16 3.16 9.88
CA ASN A 355 5.93 3.18 8.65
C ASN A 355 7.39 2.74 8.86
N SER A 356 8.00 3.06 10.01
CA SER A 356 9.36 2.64 10.35
C SER A 356 9.45 1.13 10.57
N ILE A 357 8.48 0.56 11.31
CA ILE A 357 8.38 -0.90 11.50
C ILE A 357 8.20 -1.60 10.16
N ALA A 358 7.34 -1.08 9.30
CA ALA A 358 7.10 -1.61 7.98
C ALA A 358 8.36 -1.68 7.12
N ARG A 359 9.13 -0.58 7.07
CA ARG A 359 10.42 -0.52 6.37
C ARG A 359 11.44 -1.52 6.94
N ALA A 360 11.49 -1.66 8.27
CA ALA A 360 12.37 -2.63 8.91
C ALA A 360 12.04 -4.08 8.52
N ILE A 361 10.76 -4.41 8.36
CA ILE A 361 10.30 -5.73 7.91
C ILE A 361 10.70 -5.98 6.44
N VAL A 362 10.51 -4.99 5.57
CA VAL A 362 10.85 -5.09 4.14
C VAL A 362 12.37 -5.23 3.94
N ASN A 363 13.17 -4.48 4.69
CA ASN A 363 14.64 -4.50 4.54
C ASN A 363 15.33 -5.74 5.13
N LYS A 364 14.64 -6.56 5.94
CA LYS A 364 15.20 -7.80 6.51
C LYS A 364 15.13 -8.99 5.55
N LYS A 365 14.48 -8.86 4.43
CA LYS A 365 14.39 -9.88 3.36
C LYS A 365 15.20 -9.47 2.14
#